data_ee65d9ecfa49c7f47ecec599662a6e16
#
_entry.id   ee65d9ecfa49c7f47ecec599662a6e16
#
_cell.length_a   1.000
_cell.length_b   1.000
_cell.length_c   1.000
_cell.angle_alpha   90.00
_cell.angle_beta   90.00
_cell.angle_gamma   90.00
#
_symmetry.space_group_name_H-M   'P 1'
#
loop_
_entity.id
_entity.type
_entity.pdbx_description
1 polymer ?
#
loop_
_entity_poly.entity_id
_entity_poly.type
_entity_poly.pdbx_seq_one_letter_code
_entity_poly.pdbx_strand_id
1 'polypeptide(L)'
;MKKSRLGVSLAFVMALMIIFVIMVMTLSRFLDTEDRSTGISEILDYGNKIGVISIEGTILTCDETLKELKKFRKKSSIRAILLRINSPGGTVAPAQEIYREIEKIRKKKPVVASIETVGASAAYYIASSADRIVCSKGSITGSIGVIMMLPDIHKVIEKIGVNVNVIKAGAFKDIGSGIKPLDDQERDILQNFAKEVHEQFISDVLQGRKGKIEEDKLRDIADGRFFTGQSAKELGLVDSMGNFYDAVKIAANLGGVKGEPELEYPKKRWNSYLDLFMDSASKSLMKGMEHIGTTRNQAPIPR
;
A
#
# COMPACT_ATOMS: atom_id res chain seq x y z
N MET A 1 52.93 26.32 -18.30
CA MET A 1 52.38 26.85 -17.05
C MET A 1 50.85 27.01 -16.99
N LYS A 2 50.06 26.53 -17.97
CA LYS A 2 48.57 26.63 -17.95
C LYS A 2 47.85 25.45 -17.28
N LYS A 3 48.47 24.28 -17.12
CA LYS A 3 47.83 23.06 -16.55
C LYS A 3 47.62 23.08 -15.02
N SER A 4 48.40 23.86 -14.27
CA SER A 4 48.29 23.92 -12.80
C SER A 4 47.11 24.76 -12.31
N ARG A 5 46.70 25.80 -13.07
CA ARG A 5 45.55 26.64 -12.68
C ARG A 5 44.19 25.94 -12.82
N LEU A 6 44.03 25.04 -13.79
CA LEU A 6 42.79 24.27 -13.97
C LEU A 6 42.60 23.24 -12.86
N GLY A 7 43.68 22.58 -12.41
CA GLY A 7 43.61 21.64 -11.27
C GLY A 7 43.28 22.31 -9.94
N VAL A 8 43.81 23.51 -9.69
CA VAL A 8 43.51 24.28 -8.47
C VAL A 8 42.06 24.76 -8.48
N SER A 9 41.53 25.19 -9.64
CA SER A 9 40.11 25.59 -9.80
C SER A 9 39.16 24.43 -9.56
N LEU A 10 39.48 23.23 -10.07
CA LEU A 10 38.65 22.03 -9.89
C LEU A 10 38.65 21.55 -8.44
N ALA A 11 39.82 21.58 -7.77
CA ALA A 11 39.93 21.24 -6.35
C ALA A 11 39.13 22.21 -5.45
N PHE A 12 39.16 23.52 -5.79
CA PHE A 12 38.40 24.53 -5.08
C PHE A 12 36.87 24.33 -5.23
N VAL A 13 36.39 24.03 -6.44
CA VAL A 13 34.97 23.72 -6.71
C VAL A 13 34.55 22.45 -5.97
N MET A 14 35.35 21.39 -5.95
CA MET A 14 35.10 20.19 -5.18
C MET A 14 35.04 20.47 -3.66
N ALA A 15 35.94 21.26 -3.13
CA ALA A 15 35.94 21.66 -1.73
C ALA A 15 34.64 22.42 -1.35
N LEU A 16 34.23 23.36 -2.20
CA LEU A 16 32.94 24.08 -2.01
C LEU A 16 31.73 23.15 -2.07
N MET A 17 31.72 22.16 -2.98
CA MET A 17 30.65 21.14 -3.02
C MET A 17 30.62 20.30 -1.75
N ILE A 18 31.79 19.88 -1.26
CA ILE A 18 31.85 19.10 0.00
C ILE A 18 31.35 19.93 1.19
N ILE A 19 31.76 21.20 1.29
CA ILE A 19 31.29 22.11 2.35
C ILE A 19 29.79 22.32 2.24
N PHE A 20 29.24 22.50 1.04
CA PHE A 20 27.81 22.63 0.81
C PHE A 20 27.05 21.36 1.24
N VAL A 21 27.54 20.18 0.89
CA VAL A 21 26.94 18.88 1.31
C VAL A 21 26.98 18.73 2.83
N ILE A 22 28.10 19.07 3.46
CA ILE A 22 28.22 19.03 4.93
C ILE A 22 27.25 20.03 5.58
N MET A 23 27.14 21.23 5.03
CA MET A 23 26.22 22.27 5.51
C MET A 23 24.76 21.81 5.39
N VAL A 24 24.38 21.19 4.27
CA VAL A 24 23.03 20.64 4.08
C VAL A 24 22.77 19.48 5.03
N MET A 25 23.76 18.58 5.24
CA MET A 25 23.62 17.49 6.22
C MET A 25 23.52 17.97 7.66
N THR A 26 24.25 19.02 8.04
CA THR A 26 24.15 19.59 9.39
C THR A 26 22.86 20.36 9.60
N LEU A 27 22.40 21.08 8.58
CA LEU A 27 21.14 21.79 8.62
C LEU A 27 19.95 20.80 8.67
N SER A 28 19.99 19.71 7.94
CA SER A 28 18.94 18.66 8.02
C SER A 28 18.90 18.01 9.41
N ARG A 29 20.06 17.75 10.02
CA ARG A 29 20.13 17.26 11.43
C ARG A 29 19.61 18.29 12.42
N PHE A 30 19.85 19.57 12.19
CA PHE A 30 19.37 20.65 13.07
C PHE A 30 17.85 20.82 12.96
N LEU A 31 17.28 20.68 11.76
CA LEU A 31 15.85 20.70 11.51
C LEU A 31 15.14 19.42 12.06
N ASP A 32 15.81 18.27 12.06
CA ASP A 32 15.30 17.04 12.69
C ASP A 32 15.34 17.09 14.23
N THR A 33 16.07 18.05 14.83
CA THR A 33 16.18 18.20 16.30
C THR A 33 15.04 19.03 16.90
N GLU A 34 14.18 19.68 16.10
CA GLU A 34 13.00 20.39 16.60
C GLU A 34 11.90 19.46 17.16
N ASP A 35 12.03 18.15 17.00
CA ASP A 35 11.10 17.15 17.58
C ASP A 35 11.35 16.88 19.10
N ARG A 36 12.20 17.65 19.76
CA ARG A 36 12.46 17.54 21.21
C ARG A 36 11.82 18.60 22.11
N SER A 37 11.02 19.52 21.58
CA SER A 37 10.28 20.50 22.38
C SER A 37 8.90 20.00 22.80
N THR A 38 8.78 18.77 23.27
CA THR A 38 7.50 18.07 23.44
C THR A 38 7.17 17.68 24.88
N GLY A 39 7.41 18.55 25.84
CA GLY A 39 6.97 18.25 27.23
C GLY A 39 5.66 18.94 27.64
N ILE A 40 5.39 20.12 27.13
CA ILE A 40 4.29 20.95 27.62
C ILE A 40 3.17 21.12 26.58
N SER A 41 3.49 21.13 25.27
CA SER A 41 2.47 21.20 24.20
C SER A 41 1.66 19.90 24.06
N GLU A 42 2.24 18.73 24.36
CA GLU A 42 1.49 17.47 24.38
C GLU A 42 0.46 17.38 25.51
N ILE A 43 0.68 18.07 26.62
CA ILE A 43 -0.24 18.08 27.76
C ILE A 43 -1.45 19.01 27.48
N LEU A 44 -1.29 19.99 26.60
CA LEU A 44 -2.35 20.92 26.18
C LEU A 44 -3.03 20.54 24.86
N ASP A 45 -2.46 19.61 24.09
CA ASP A 45 -3.07 19.08 22.85
C ASP A 45 -4.16 18.06 23.24
N TYR A 46 -5.31 18.59 23.66
CA TYR A 46 -6.50 17.83 23.99
C TYR A 46 -6.96 17.11 22.74
N GLY A 47 -6.55 15.83 22.63
CA GLY A 47 -6.65 14.96 21.49
C GLY A 47 -7.87 15.20 20.59
N ASN A 48 -7.68 15.98 19.53
CA ASN A 48 -8.71 16.31 18.54
C ASN A 48 -8.31 15.85 17.14
N LYS A 49 -7.36 14.90 17.05
CA LYS A 49 -6.78 14.49 15.77
C LYS A 49 -7.28 13.13 15.32
N ILE A 50 -7.45 13.01 14.01
CA ILE A 50 -7.66 11.74 13.31
C ILE A 50 -6.38 11.41 12.56
N GLY A 51 -5.77 10.27 12.87
CA GLY A 51 -4.62 9.78 12.12
C GLY A 51 -5.06 9.15 10.80
N VAL A 52 -4.59 9.67 9.68
CA VAL A 52 -4.94 9.15 8.35
C VAL A 52 -3.78 8.33 7.80
N ILE A 53 -4.01 7.07 7.47
CA ILE A 53 -3.03 6.17 6.86
C ILE A 53 -3.54 5.77 5.48
N SER A 54 -2.76 6.06 4.43
CA SER A 54 -3.08 5.64 3.06
C SER A 54 -2.57 4.22 2.78
N ILE A 55 -3.42 3.42 2.12
CA ILE A 55 -3.08 2.10 1.57
C ILE A 55 -3.36 2.17 0.08
N GLU A 56 -2.31 2.34 -0.71
CA GLU A 56 -2.40 2.62 -2.14
C GLU A 56 -1.64 1.58 -2.97
N GLY A 57 -2.15 1.30 -4.18
CA GLY A 57 -1.52 0.37 -5.11
C GLY A 57 -1.52 -1.09 -4.62
N THR A 58 -0.64 -1.92 -5.19
CA THR A 58 -0.55 -3.34 -4.82
C THR A 58 0.16 -3.51 -3.47
N ILE A 59 -0.47 -4.24 -2.55
CA ILE A 59 0.08 -4.53 -1.22
C ILE A 59 1.12 -5.65 -1.33
N LEU A 60 2.39 -5.30 -1.29
CA LEU A 60 3.50 -6.26 -1.34
C LEU A 60 4.16 -6.46 0.04
N THR A 61 4.18 -5.43 0.87
CA THR A 61 4.77 -5.40 2.21
C THR A 61 3.87 -4.70 3.20
N CYS A 62 4.12 -4.85 4.49
CA CYS A 62 3.32 -4.23 5.57
C CYS A 62 4.10 -3.28 6.48
N ASP A 63 5.43 -3.21 6.36
CA ASP A 63 6.32 -2.57 7.33
C ASP A 63 5.97 -1.10 7.62
N GLU A 64 5.73 -0.30 6.57
CA GLU A 64 5.40 1.12 6.74
C GLU A 64 4.04 1.30 7.39
N THR A 65 3.04 0.56 6.90
CA THR A 65 1.68 0.60 7.46
C THR A 65 1.68 0.18 8.94
N LEU A 66 2.40 -0.87 9.30
CA LEU A 66 2.52 -1.33 10.69
C LEU A 66 3.23 -0.30 11.59
N LYS A 67 4.28 0.37 11.08
CA LYS A 67 4.96 1.45 11.82
C LYS A 67 4.02 2.61 12.12
N GLU A 68 3.26 3.07 11.12
CA GLU A 68 2.34 4.19 11.29
C GLU A 68 1.15 3.81 12.18
N LEU A 69 0.59 2.62 12.03
CA LEU A 69 -0.43 2.08 12.92
C LEU A 69 0.06 2.07 14.38
N LYS A 70 1.27 1.54 14.61
CA LYS A 70 1.88 1.51 15.96
C LYS A 70 2.13 2.90 16.51
N LYS A 71 2.57 3.85 15.70
CA LYS A 71 2.79 5.25 16.07
C LYS A 71 1.48 5.92 16.46
N PHE A 72 0.45 5.86 15.61
CA PHE A 72 -0.85 6.47 15.88
C PHE A 72 -1.58 5.81 17.05
N ARG A 73 -1.41 4.50 17.25
CA ARG A 73 -1.92 3.82 18.44
C ARG A 73 -1.38 4.41 19.74
N LYS A 74 -0.07 4.76 19.78
CA LYS A 74 0.60 5.29 20.98
C LYS A 74 0.33 6.77 21.23
N LYS A 75 0.07 7.54 20.18
CA LYS A 75 -0.05 9.01 20.27
C LYS A 75 -1.40 9.40 20.90
N SER A 76 -1.36 10.07 22.07
CA SER A 76 -2.56 10.44 22.85
C SER A 76 -3.47 11.44 22.13
N SER A 77 -2.90 12.35 21.32
CA SER A 77 -3.64 13.33 20.53
C SER A 77 -4.45 12.70 19.39
N ILE A 78 -4.11 11.47 18.92
CA ILE A 78 -4.90 10.74 17.93
C ILE A 78 -6.04 10.00 18.62
N ARG A 79 -7.27 10.38 18.28
CA ARG A 79 -8.50 9.83 18.88
C ARG A 79 -9.09 8.66 18.09
N ALA A 80 -8.90 8.66 16.77
CA ALA A 80 -9.29 7.56 15.88
C ALA A 80 -8.30 7.46 14.72
N ILE A 81 -8.29 6.32 14.03
CA ILE A 81 -7.48 6.11 12.83
C ILE A 81 -8.42 5.94 11.63
N LEU A 82 -8.10 6.62 10.54
CA LEU A 82 -8.78 6.49 9.26
C LEU A 82 -7.83 5.85 8.26
N LEU A 83 -8.20 4.68 7.75
CA LEU A 83 -7.51 4.01 6.65
C LEU A 83 -8.09 4.52 5.33
N ARG A 84 -7.31 5.26 4.55
CA ARG A 84 -7.69 5.65 3.19
C ARG A 84 -7.19 4.59 2.22
N ILE A 85 -8.09 3.85 1.59
CA ILE A 85 -7.79 2.66 0.80
C ILE A 85 -8.09 2.91 -0.67
N ASN A 86 -7.06 2.75 -1.51
CA ASN A 86 -7.15 2.73 -2.96
C ASN A 86 -6.21 1.67 -3.54
N SER A 87 -6.60 0.39 -3.38
CA SER A 87 -5.76 -0.76 -3.65
C SER A 87 -6.57 -1.93 -4.22
N PRO A 88 -6.10 -2.58 -5.29
CA PRO A 88 -6.71 -3.81 -5.82
C PRO A 88 -6.44 -5.03 -4.95
N GLY A 89 -5.62 -4.91 -3.91
CA GLY A 89 -5.16 -6.00 -3.07
C GLY A 89 -3.68 -6.32 -3.27
N GLY A 90 -3.28 -7.55 -3.03
CA GLY A 90 -1.88 -7.97 -3.11
C GLY A 90 -1.62 -9.26 -2.33
N THR A 91 -0.48 -9.33 -1.67
CA THR A 91 -0.03 -10.52 -0.92
C THR A 91 -0.82 -10.71 0.38
N VAL A 92 -1.10 -11.97 0.71
CA VAL A 92 -1.98 -12.32 1.82
C VAL A 92 -1.32 -12.05 3.17
N ALA A 93 -0.09 -12.54 3.41
CA ALA A 93 0.56 -12.43 4.72
C ALA A 93 0.72 -10.97 5.20
N PRO A 94 1.17 -10.00 4.39
CA PRO A 94 1.16 -8.59 4.75
C PRO A 94 -0.23 -8.05 5.14
N ALA A 95 -1.29 -8.48 4.42
CA ALA A 95 -2.65 -8.07 4.76
C ALA A 95 -3.10 -8.64 6.11
N GLN A 96 -2.77 -9.90 6.41
CA GLN A 96 -3.04 -10.54 7.70
C GLN A 96 -2.33 -9.82 8.86
N GLU A 97 -1.08 -9.43 8.67
CA GLU A 97 -0.35 -8.68 9.70
C GLU A 97 -1.00 -7.32 9.99
N ILE A 98 -1.39 -6.59 8.95
CA ILE A 98 -2.09 -5.31 9.10
C ILE A 98 -3.45 -5.53 9.77
N TYR A 99 -4.23 -6.53 9.35
CA TYR A 99 -5.51 -6.91 9.94
C TYR A 99 -5.36 -7.15 11.46
N ARG A 100 -4.42 -7.99 11.87
CA ARG A 100 -4.16 -8.30 13.29
C ARG A 100 -3.73 -7.09 14.11
N GLU A 101 -2.98 -6.17 13.52
CA GLU A 101 -2.60 -4.95 14.25
C GLU A 101 -3.81 -4.01 14.41
N ILE A 102 -4.68 -3.90 13.40
CA ILE A 102 -5.93 -3.14 13.50
C ILE A 102 -6.84 -3.71 14.58
N GLU A 103 -6.99 -5.03 14.69
CA GLU A 103 -7.76 -5.66 15.77
C GLU A 103 -7.25 -5.27 17.17
N LYS A 104 -5.93 -5.17 17.35
CA LYS A 104 -5.34 -4.70 18.61
C LYS A 104 -5.63 -3.22 18.87
N ILE A 105 -5.63 -2.41 17.82
CA ILE A 105 -5.88 -0.97 17.91
C ILE A 105 -7.33 -0.69 18.27
N ARG A 106 -8.29 -1.38 17.66
CA ARG A 106 -9.74 -1.22 17.88
C ARG A 106 -10.14 -1.37 19.36
N LYS A 107 -9.37 -2.12 20.14
CA LYS A 107 -9.58 -2.25 21.59
C LYS A 107 -9.30 -0.93 22.36
N LYS A 108 -8.64 0.04 21.72
CA LYS A 108 -8.22 1.31 22.36
C LYS A 108 -8.69 2.55 21.60
N LYS A 109 -8.72 2.49 20.29
CA LYS A 109 -9.07 3.61 19.40
C LYS A 109 -9.89 3.08 18.24
N PRO A 110 -10.98 3.74 17.86
CA PRO A 110 -11.76 3.34 16.69
C PRO A 110 -10.92 3.45 15.41
N VAL A 111 -11.17 2.50 14.49
CA VAL A 111 -10.57 2.47 13.17
C VAL A 111 -11.67 2.49 12.12
N VAL A 112 -11.60 3.41 11.18
CA VAL A 112 -12.54 3.54 10.06
C VAL A 112 -11.79 3.31 8.75
N ALA A 113 -12.35 2.50 7.85
CA ALA A 113 -11.83 2.35 6.50
C ALA A 113 -12.66 3.19 5.52
N SER A 114 -11.98 3.99 4.71
CA SER A 114 -12.56 4.79 3.62
C SER A 114 -12.03 4.28 2.29
N ILE A 115 -12.85 3.52 1.56
CA ILE A 115 -12.48 3.02 0.23
C ILE A 115 -12.73 4.13 -0.79
N GLU A 116 -11.70 4.44 -1.57
CA GLU A 116 -11.76 5.44 -2.64
C GLU A 116 -12.33 4.83 -3.92
N THR A 117 -11.47 4.50 -4.88
CA THR A 117 -11.86 3.87 -6.14
C THR A 117 -11.99 2.37 -5.97
N VAL A 118 -10.96 1.74 -5.38
CA VAL A 118 -10.91 0.29 -5.20
C VAL A 118 -10.38 -0.07 -3.80
N GLY A 119 -11.02 -1.06 -3.19
CA GLY A 119 -10.57 -1.70 -1.96
C GLY A 119 -10.98 -3.16 -2.00
N ALA A 120 -10.22 -3.97 -2.76
CA ALA A 120 -10.58 -5.33 -3.11
C ALA A 120 -9.52 -6.34 -2.67
N SER A 121 -9.89 -7.62 -2.55
CA SER A 121 -8.97 -8.70 -2.19
C SER A 121 -8.22 -8.40 -0.87
N ALA A 122 -6.90 -8.45 -0.82
CA ALA A 122 -6.11 -8.12 0.37
C ALA A 122 -6.42 -6.73 0.96
N ALA A 123 -6.84 -5.76 0.14
CA ALA A 123 -7.27 -4.44 0.63
C ALA A 123 -8.63 -4.50 1.34
N TYR A 124 -9.56 -5.33 0.85
CA TYR A 124 -10.81 -5.59 1.55
C TYR A 124 -10.56 -6.41 2.82
N TYR A 125 -9.63 -7.36 2.79
CA TYR A 125 -9.18 -8.09 3.97
C TYR A 125 -8.81 -7.12 5.10
N ILE A 126 -7.98 -6.14 4.81
CA ILE A 126 -7.59 -5.10 5.77
C ILE A 126 -8.81 -4.27 6.18
N ALA A 127 -9.63 -3.81 5.22
CA ALA A 127 -10.80 -2.99 5.50
C ALA A 127 -11.80 -3.71 6.41
N SER A 128 -11.97 -5.03 6.27
CA SER A 128 -12.92 -5.83 7.05
C SER A 128 -12.63 -5.81 8.55
N SER A 129 -11.36 -5.56 8.94
CA SER A 129 -10.97 -5.41 10.34
C SER A 129 -11.37 -4.08 10.99
N ALA A 130 -11.83 -3.09 10.22
CA ALA A 130 -12.22 -1.78 10.74
C ALA A 130 -13.58 -1.81 11.47
N ASP A 131 -13.83 -0.83 12.36
CA ASP A 131 -15.11 -0.66 13.03
C ASP A 131 -16.22 -0.23 12.07
N ARG A 132 -15.86 0.57 11.07
CA ARG A 132 -16.76 1.03 9.99
C ARG A 132 -16.01 1.06 8.67
N ILE A 133 -16.71 0.70 7.62
CA ILE A 133 -16.26 0.78 6.23
C ILE A 133 -17.18 1.73 5.48
N VAL A 134 -16.58 2.74 4.85
CA VAL A 134 -17.27 3.77 4.07
C VAL A 134 -16.74 3.75 2.64
N CYS A 135 -17.60 3.85 1.64
CA CYS A 135 -17.19 3.97 0.25
C CYS A 135 -18.24 4.74 -0.57
N SER A 136 -17.89 5.12 -1.78
CA SER A 136 -18.85 5.66 -2.76
C SER A 136 -19.63 4.53 -3.42
N LYS A 137 -20.80 4.85 -4.01
CA LYS A 137 -21.65 3.85 -4.71
C LYS A 137 -20.90 3.11 -5.82
N GLY A 138 -20.03 3.82 -6.55
CA GLY A 138 -19.23 3.31 -7.66
C GLY A 138 -17.88 2.71 -7.26
N SER A 139 -17.51 2.72 -5.98
CA SER A 139 -16.26 2.07 -5.52
C SER A 139 -16.33 0.57 -5.79
N ILE A 140 -15.18 -0.03 -6.06
CA ILE A 140 -15.04 -1.48 -6.28
C ILE A 140 -14.50 -2.12 -5.02
N THR A 141 -15.16 -3.18 -4.54
CA THR A 141 -14.73 -3.89 -3.32
C THR A 141 -15.09 -5.39 -3.38
N GLY A 142 -14.85 -6.13 -2.30
CA GLY A 142 -15.03 -7.59 -2.28
C GLY A 142 -13.80 -8.30 -2.83
N SER A 143 -13.96 -9.09 -3.90
CA SER A 143 -12.90 -9.96 -4.45
C SER A 143 -12.28 -10.84 -3.34
N ILE A 144 -13.17 -11.48 -2.55
CA ILE A 144 -12.79 -12.40 -1.48
C ILE A 144 -12.43 -13.73 -2.14
N GLY A 145 -11.14 -13.93 -2.36
CA GLY A 145 -10.62 -15.09 -3.06
C GLY A 145 -9.10 -15.11 -3.09
N VAL A 146 -8.54 -16.24 -3.49
CA VAL A 146 -7.09 -16.47 -3.60
C VAL A 146 -6.77 -17.00 -4.98
N ILE A 147 -5.78 -16.41 -5.62
CA ILE A 147 -5.27 -16.87 -6.91
C ILE A 147 -3.75 -17.12 -6.82
N MET A 148 -3.28 -18.12 -7.52
CA MET A 148 -1.87 -18.32 -7.86
C MET A 148 -1.74 -18.41 -9.38
N MET A 149 -0.95 -17.52 -9.97
CA MET A 149 -0.67 -17.52 -11.41
C MET A 149 0.73 -18.10 -11.62
N LEU A 150 0.79 -19.24 -12.28
CA LEU A 150 2.02 -19.97 -12.55
C LEU A 150 2.17 -20.09 -14.07
N PRO A 151 2.94 -19.21 -14.72
CA PRO A 151 3.18 -19.30 -16.17
C PRO A 151 3.91 -20.60 -16.51
N ASP A 152 3.40 -21.34 -17.50
CA ASP A 152 4.05 -22.51 -18.05
C ASP A 152 4.79 -22.11 -19.34
N ILE A 153 6.11 -22.16 -19.28
CA ILE A 153 7.02 -21.77 -20.38
C ILE A 153 7.83 -22.93 -20.95
N HIS A 154 7.57 -24.19 -20.51
CA HIS A 154 8.38 -25.35 -20.91
C HIS A 154 8.46 -25.51 -22.45
N LYS A 155 7.33 -25.36 -23.16
CA LYS A 155 7.32 -25.43 -24.65
C LYS A 155 8.09 -24.34 -25.34
N VAL A 156 8.21 -23.16 -24.71
CA VAL A 156 9.02 -22.06 -25.22
C VAL A 156 10.50 -22.40 -25.08
N ILE A 157 10.89 -22.93 -23.91
CA ILE A 157 12.27 -23.35 -23.61
C ILE A 157 12.71 -24.44 -24.59
N GLU A 158 11.87 -25.45 -24.84
CA GLU A 158 12.15 -26.49 -25.83
C GLU A 158 12.37 -25.91 -27.25
N LYS A 159 11.50 -25.01 -27.70
CA LYS A 159 11.60 -24.38 -29.03
C LYS A 159 12.87 -23.58 -29.26
N ILE A 160 13.42 -22.96 -28.24
CA ILE A 160 14.67 -22.20 -28.33
C ILE A 160 15.92 -23.04 -28.07
N GLY A 161 15.76 -24.36 -27.85
CA GLY A 161 16.87 -25.30 -27.69
C GLY A 161 17.60 -25.20 -26.35
N VAL A 162 16.96 -24.65 -25.32
CA VAL A 162 17.54 -24.55 -23.98
C VAL A 162 17.22 -25.82 -23.19
N ASN A 163 18.24 -26.46 -22.62
CA ASN A 163 18.08 -27.60 -21.73
C ASN A 163 18.23 -27.13 -20.27
N VAL A 164 17.20 -27.36 -19.45
CA VAL A 164 17.22 -27.04 -18.03
C VAL A 164 17.38 -28.36 -17.22
N ASN A 165 18.48 -28.44 -16.48
CA ASN A 165 18.74 -29.58 -15.59
C ASN A 165 18.44 -29.19 -14.15
N VAL A 166 17.41 -29.78 -13.55
CA VAL A 166 17.01 -29.50 -12.16
C VAL A 166 17.61 -30.60 -11.25
N ILE A 167 18.48 -30.19 -10.34
CA ILE A 167 18.99 -31.02 -9.27
C ILE A 167 18.29 -30.61 -7.97
N LYS A 168 17.47 -31.45 -7.39
CA LYS A 168 16.64 -31.10 -6.22
C LYS A 168 16.69 -32.15 -5.13
N ALA A 169 16.62 -31.74 -3.90
CA ALA A 169 16.30 -32.55 -2.74
C ALA A 169 14.89 -32.15 -2.26
N GLY A 170 13.98 -33.14 -2.29
CA GLY A 170 12.54 -32.96 -2.08
C GLY A 170 11.75 -32.97 -3.40
N ALA A 171 10.78 -33.89 -3.48
CA ALA A 171 10.03 -34.17 -4.71
C ALA A 171 9.36 -32.92 -5.32
N PHE A 172 8.79 -32.06 -4.49
CA PHE A 172 8.02 -30.88 -4.88
C PHE A 172 8.78 -29.54 -4.82
N LYS A 173 10.14 -29.58 -4.73
CA LYS A 173 10.93 -28.35 -4.55
C LYS A 173 10.86 -27.40 -5.74
N ASP A 174 10.55 -27.91 -6.92
CA ASP A 174 10.39 -27.18 -8.18
C ASP A 174 8.92 -26.97 -8.60
N ILE A 175 7.99 -27.22 -7.68
CA ILE A 175 6.56 -26.99 -7.92
C ILE A 175 6.30 -25.56 -8.39
N GLY A 176 5.55 -25.40 -9.48
CA GLY A 176 5.20 -24.08 -10.02
C GLY A 176 6.36 -23.34 -10.70
N SER A 177 7.50 -23.98 -10.96
CA SER A 177 8.65 -23.34 -11.63
C SER A 177 8.37 -22.89 -13.06
N GLY A 178 7.36 -23.48 -13.72
CA GLY A 178 6.98 -23.19 -15.12
C GLY A 178 7.90 -23.76 -16.17
N ILE A 179 9.01 -24.40 -15.79
CA ILE A 179 9.95 -25.05 -16.73
C ILE A 179 9.58 -26.50 -17.06
N LYS A 180 8.57 -27.01 -16.41
CA LYS A 180 7.94 -28.31 -16.67
C LYS A 180 6.42 -28.18 -16.55
N PRO A 181 5.62 -29.05 -17.17
CA PRO A 181 4.19 -29.14 -16.93
C PRO A 181 3.91 -29.41 -15.44
N LEU A 182 2.83 -28.81 -14.95
CA LEU A 182 2.31 -29.10 -13.61
C LEU A 182 1.59 -30.45 -13.63
N ASP A 183 2.03 -31.42 -12.82
CA ASP A 183 1.32 -32.67 -12.68
C ASP A 183 0.10 -32.58 -11.75
N ASP A 184 -0.71 -33.65 -11.72
CA ASP A 184 -1.95 -33.64 -10.93
C ASP A 184 -1.67 -33.55 -9.41
N GLN A 185 -0.64 -34.20 -8.91
CA GLN A 185 -0.28 -34.14 -7.50
C GLN A 185 0.22 -32.75 -7.09
N GLU A 186 1.01 -32.12 -7.93
CA GLU A 186 1.45 -30.73 -7.73
C GLU A 186 0.27 -29.77 -7.76
N ARG A 187 -0.66 -29.98 -8.70
CA ARG A 187 -1.90 -29.21 -8.80
C ARG A 187 -2.74 -29.32 -7.53
N ASP A 188 -2.90 -30.52 -7.00
CA ASP A 188 -3.67 -30.77 -5.78
C ASP A 188 -3.03 -30.08 -4.57
N ILE A 189 -1.70 -30.13 -4.44
CA ILE A 189 -0.97 -29.41 -3.37
C ILE A 189 -1.25 -27.91 -3.44
N LEU A 190 -1.12 -27.29 -4.61
CA LEU A 190 -1.34 -25.87 -4.79
C LEU A 190 -2.80 -25.48 -4.59
N GLN A 191 -3.74 -26.30 -5.05
CA GLN A 191 -5.17 -26.08 -4.87
C GLN A 191 -5.58 -26.14 -3.39
N ASN A 192 -5.03 -27.11 -2.64
CA ASN A 192 -5.30 -27.22 -1.22
C ASN A 192 -4.71 -26.05 -0.44
N PHE A 193 -3.50 -25.60 -0.80
CA PHE A 193 -2.91 -24.39 -0.22
C PHE A 193 -3.81 -23.16 -0.49
N ALA A 194 -4.28 -22.97 -1.73
CA ALA A 194 -5.17 -21.85 -2.07
C ALA A 194 -6.48 -21.92 -1.30
N LYS A 195 -7.08 -23.11 -1.14
CA LYS A 195 -8.29 -23.31 -0.35
C LYS A 195 -8.08 -22.96 1.13
N GLU A 196 -6.98 -23.42 1.72
CA GLU A 196 -6.66 -23.13 3.12
C GLU A 196 -6.54 -21.61 3.36
N VAL A 197 -5.80 -20.91 2.51
CA VAL A 197 -5.66 -19.44 2.61
C VAL A 197 -6.98 -18.73 2.38
N HIS A 198 -7.84 -19.24 1.50
CA HIS A 198 -9.16 -18.70 1.25
C HIS A 198 -10.09 -18.86 2.48
N GLU A 199 -10.07 -20.02 3.13
CA GLU A 199 -10.83 -20.22 4.37
C GLU A 199 -10.36 -19.30 5.50
N GLN A 200 -9.06 -19.03 5.61
CA GLN A 200 -8.54 -18.02 6.54
C GLN A 200 -9.09 -16.63 6.23
N PHE A 201 -9.16 -16.25 4.95
CA PHE A 201 -9.74 -14.98 4.54
C PHE A 201 -11.22 -14.88 4.91
N ILE A 202 -12.02 -15.88 4.59
CA ILE A 202 -13.46 -15.94 4.96
C ILE A 202 -13.63 -15.81 6.47
N SER A 203 -12.88 -16.60 7.24
CA SER A 203 -12.93 -16.59 8.70
C SER A 203 -12.64 -15.22 9.30
N ASP A 204 -11.60 -14.55 8.82
CA ASP A 204 -11.22 -13.23 9.30
C ASP A 204 -12.24 -12.15 8.88
N VAL A 205 -12.81 -12.25 7.68
CA VAL A 205 -13.92 -11.37 7.28
C VAL A 205 -15.14 -11.58 8.17
N LEU A 206 -15.53 -12.82 8.46
CA LEU A 206 -16.62 -13.12 9.40
C LEU A 206 -16.39 -12.50 10.77
N GLN A 207 -15.17 -12.60 11.28
CA GLN A 207 -14.79 -12.01 12.56
C GLN A 207 -14.88 -10.48 12.52
N GLY A 208 -14.34 -9.84 11.48
CA GLY A 208 -14.36 -8.38 11.33
C GLY A 208 -15.74 -7.81 11.03
N ARG A 209 -16.58 -8.58 10.36
CA ARG A 209 -17.95 -8.22 9.97
C ARG A 209 -19.02 -8.89 10.84
N LYS A 210 -18.68 -9.31 12.05
CA LYS A 210 -19.60 -10.00 12.98
C LYS A 210 -20.88 -9.21 13.19
N GLY A 211 -22.03 -9.88 13.00
CA GLY A 211 -23.36 -9.30 13.11
C GLY A 211 -23.78 -8.38 11.95
N LYS A 212 -22.99 -8.34 10.86
CA LYS A 212 -23.29 -7.54 9.65
C LYS A 212 -23.53 -8.42 8.42
N ILE A 213 -22.97 -9.61 8.39
CA ILE A 213 -23.19 -10.63 7.36
C ILE A 213 -23.19 -12.02 8.02
N GLU A 214 -24.11 -12.87 7.61
CA GLU A 214 -24.18 -14.27 8.03
C GLU A 214 -23.16 -15.11 7.26
N GLU A 215 -22.68 -16.20 7.89
CA GLU A 215 -21.62 -17.05 7.33
C GLU A 215 -22.01 -17.64 5.97
N ASP A 216 -23.19 -18.25 5.85
CA ASP A 216 -23.66 -18.85 4.60
C ASP A 216 -23.69 -17.82 3.48
N LYS A 217 -24.23 -16.64 3.77
CA LYS A 217 -24.27 -15.53 2.81
C LYS A 217 -22.87 -15.03 2.39
N LEU A 218 -21.93 -15.00 3.34
CA LEU A 218 -20.55 -14.63 2.99
C LEU A 218 -19.92 -15.71 2.10
N ARG A 219 -20.08 -16.99 2.43
CA ARG A 219 -19.54 -18.10 1.64
C ARG A 219 -20.07 -18.11 0.20
N ASP A 220 -21.35 -17.81 0.00
CA ASP A 220 -21.98 -17.74 -1.33
C ASP A 220 -21.39 -16.63 -2.23
N ILE A 221 -20.87 -15.57 -1.63
CA ILE A 221 -20.32 -14.43 -2.37
C ILE A 221 -18.78 -14.34 -2.33
N ALA A 222 -18.12 -15.20 -1.56
CA ALA A 222 -16.66 -15.25 -1.41
C ALA A 222 -16.01 -16.14 -2.48
N ASP A 223 -16.42 -15.99 -3.74
CA ASP A 223 -15.91 -16.73 -4.90
C ASP A 223 -14.92 -15.93 -5.75
N GLY A 224 -14.43 -14.83 -5.22
CA GLY A 224 -13.50 -13.93 -5.90
C GLY A 224 -14.15 -12.81 -6.71
N ARG A 225 -15.50 -12.78 -6.80
CA ARG A 225 -16.21 -11.69 -7.48
C ARG A 225 -16.06 -10.36 -6.76
N PHE A 226 -16.09 -9.26 -7.50
CA PHE A 226 -16.11 -7.91 -6.95
C PHE A 226 -17.52 -7.31 -6.99
N PHE A 227 -17.73 -6.30 -6.17
CA PHE A 227 -19.01 -5.61 -6.01
C PHE A 227 -18.82 -4.10 -6.14
N THR A 228 -19.88 -3.42 -6.58
CA THR A 228 -19.97 -1.97 -6.40
C THR A 228 -20.15 -1.67 -4.90
N GLY A 229 -19.80 -0.45 -4.47
CA GLY A 229 -20.03 -0.04 -3.09
C GLY A 229 -21.51 -0.18 -2.69
N GLN A 230 -22.43 0.13 -3.61
CA GLN A 230 -23.88 -0.04 -3.35
C GLN A 230 -24.23 -1.49 -3.05
N SER A 231 -23.85 -2.42 -3.91
CA SER A 231 -24.12 -3.86 -3.70
C SER A 231 -23.41 -4.39 -2.46
N ALA A 232 -22.18 -3.95 -2.20
CA ALA A 232 -21.42 -4.34 -1.02
C ALA A 232 -22.10 -3.89 0.28
N LYS A 233 -22.76 -2.73 0.30
CA LYS A 233 -23.54 -2.28 1.46
C LYS A 233 -24.75 -3.16 1.68
N GLU A 234 -25.49 -3.49 0.63
CA GLU A 234 -26.69 -4.36 0.70
C GLU A 234 -26.32 -5.78 1.20
N LEU A 235 -25.12 -6.24 0.87
CA LEU A 235 -24.57 -7.53 1.31
C LEU A 235 -23.98 -7.49 2.73
N GLY A 236 -23.83 -6.33 3.36
CA GLY A 236 -23.22 -6.20 4.68
C GLY A 236 -21.67 -6.13 4.67
N LEU A 237 -21.07 -6.08 3.48
CA LEU A 237 -19.60 -5.92 3.33
C LEU A 237 -19.13 -4.50 3.63
N VAL A 238 -20.01 -3.49 3.49
CA VAL A 238 -19.74 -2.06 3.74
C VAL A 238 -20.83 -1.52 4.66
N ASP A 239 -20.49 -0.57 5.53
CA ASP A 239 -21.43 -0.01 6.52
C ASP A 239 -22.23 1.17 5.99
N SER A 240 -21.59 2.08 5.24
CA SER A 240 -22.24 3.30 4.76
C SER A 240 -21.67 3.81 3.45
N MET A 241 -22.53 4.49 2.70
CA MET A 241 -22.12 5.29 1.56
C MET A 241 -21.67 6.66 2.03
N GLY A 242 -20.58 7.15 1.44
CA GLY A 242 -20.04 8.47 1.75
C GLY A 242 -18.69 8.71 1.08
N ASN A 243 -18.22 9.94 1.16
CA ASN A 243 -16.91 10.34 0.71
C ASN A 243 -15.87 10.30 1.85
N PHE A 244 -14.67 10.78 1.59
CA PHE A 244 -13.59 10.85 2.56
C PHE A 244 -13.98 11.63 3.83
N TYR A 245 -14.62 12.79 3.68
CA TYR A 245 -14.99 13.63 4.82
C TYR A 245 -16.16 13.06 5.63
N ASP A 246 -17.04 12.29 5.00
CA ASP A 246 -18.05 11.51 5.74
C ASP A 246 -17.38 10.46 6.61
N ALA A 247 -16.36 9.78 6.10
CA ALA A 247 -15.58 8.82 6.87
C ALA A 247 -14.80 9.49 8.01
N VAL A 248 -14.23 10.68 7.79
CA VAL A 248 -13.59 11.51 8.83
C VAL A 248 -14.59 11.85 9.93
N LYS A 249 -15.80 12.26 9.58
CA LYS A 249 -16.86 12.58 10.55
C LYS A 249 -17.27 11.36 11.37
N ILE A 250 -17.36 10.18 10.74
CA ILE A 250 -17.64 8.93 11.44
C ILE A 250 -16.48 8.59 12.41
N ALA A 251 -15.24 8.72 11.97
CA ALA A 251 -14.07 8.48 12.81
C ALA A 251 -14.01 9.45 14.00
N ALA A 252 -14.31 10.74 13.77
CA ALA A 252 -14.37 11.76 14.80
C ALA A 252 -15.44 11.44 15.86
N ASN A 253 -16.66 11.08 15.42
CA ASN A 253 -17.76 10.72 16.31
C ASN A 253 -17.40 9.49 17.16
N LEU A 254 -16.84 8.44 16.55
CA LEU A 254 -16.42 7.24 17.28
C LEU A 254 -15.26 7.53 18.25
N GLY A 255 -14.35 8.43 17.88
CA GLY A 255 -13.21 8.86 18.72
C GLY A 255 -13.59 9.86 19.82
N GLY A 256 -14.86 10.32 19.89
CA GLY A 256 -15.31 11.33 20.84
C GLY A 256 -14.68 12.71 20.62
N VAL A 257 -14.32 13.03 19.35
CA VAL A 257 -13.78 14.33 18.97
C VAL A 257 -14.90 15.36 18.94
N LYS A 258 -14.70 16.49 19.60
CA LYS A 258 -15.64 17.61 19.61
C LYS A 258 -15.21 18.66 18.58
N GLY A 259 -16.16 19.09 17.75
CA GLY A 259 -15.91 20.06 16.68
C GLY A 259 -15.25 19.43 15.45
N GLU A 260 -14.55 20.26 14.67
CA GLU A 260 -13.88 19.81 13.45
C GLU A 260 -12.54 19.14 13.80
N PRO A 261 -12.30 17.88 13.36
CA PRO A 261 -11.06 17.18 13.67
C PRO A 261 -9.90 17.70 12.83
N GLU A 262 -8.72 17.77 13.43
CA GLU A 262 -7.48 17.95 12.69
C GLU A 262 -7.03 16.59 12.12
N LEU A 263 -6.61 16.57 10.84
CA LEU A 263 -6.11 15.36 10.20
C LEU A 263 -4.59 15.31 10.33
N GLU A 264 -4.08 14.22 10.89
CA GLU A 264 -2.65 13.97 10.96
C GLU A 264 -2.27 12.84 10.00
N TYR A 265 -1.37 13.15 9.09
CA TYR A 265 -0.81 12.20 8.14
C TYR A 265 0.57 11.73 8.60
N PRO A 266 1.01 10.52 8.19
CA PRO A 266 2.39 10.10 8.38
C PRO A 266 3.35 11.12 7.77
N LYS A 267 4.39 11.50 8.54
CA LYS A 267 5.46 12.32 7.96
C LYS A 267 6.09 11.51 6.82
N LYS A 268 5.95 11.96 5.58
CA LYS A 268 6.71 11.37 4.47
C LYS A 268 8.19 11.45 4.86
N ARG A 269 8.81 10.30 5.11
CA ARG A 269 10.28 10.26 5.16
C ARG A 269 10.71 10.64 3.75
N TRP A 270 11.32 11.77 3.62
CA TRP A 270 12.13 12.10 2.46
C TRP A 270 13.30 11.10 2.47
N ASN A 271 13.00 9.89 2.02
CA ASN A 271 14.03 8.92 1.73
C ASN A 271 14.67 9.41 0.46
N SER A 272 15.75 10.15 0.71
CA SER A 272 16.77 10.44 -0.25
C SER A 272 16.41 11.53 -1.29
N TYR A 273 17.19 12.56 -1.30
CA TYR A 273 17.38 13.46 -2.45
C TYR A 273 17.50 12.70 -3.79
N LEU A 274 17.82 11.40 -3.73
CA LEU A 274 17.87 10.49 -4.86
C LEU A 274 16.47 10.22 -5.44
N ASP A 275 15.44 10.03 -4.62
CA ASP A 275 14.06 9.78 -5.11
C ASP A 275 13.48 11.06 -5.72
N LEU A 276 13.76 12.23 -5.13
CA LEU A 276 13.39 13.51 -5.70
C LEU A 276 14.12 13.76 -7.03
N PHE A 277 15.41 13.41 -7.08
CA PHE A 277 16.22 13.54 -8.30
C PHE A 277 15.75 12.57 -9.38
N MET A 278 15.44 11.31 -9.04
CA MET A 278 14.94 10.29 -9.96
C MET A 278 13.55 10.64 -10.48
N ASP A 279 12.66 11.16 -9.65
CA ASP A 279 11.31 11.62 -10.06
C ASP A 279 11.41 12.85 -10.97
N SER A 280 12.31 13.78 -10.68
CA SER A 280 12.58 14.95 -11.52
C SER A 280 13.24 14.56 -12.85
N ALA A 281 14.18 13.62 -12.83
CA ALA A 281 14.85 13.11 -14.02
C ALA A 281 13.89 12.32 -14.93
N SER A 282 13.03 11.49 -14.36
CA SER A 282 12.01 10.74 -15.12
C SER A 282 10.99 11.67 -15.79
N LYS A 283 10.49 12.68 -15.06
CA LYS A 283 9.59 13.71 -15.63
C LYS A 283 10.24 14.54 -16.74
N SER A 284 11.52 14.87 -16.59
CA SER A 284 12.28 15.59 -17.62
C SER A 284 12.53 14.75 -18.86
N LEU A 285 12.81 13.45 -18.69
CA LEU A 285 12.97 12.49 -19.79
C LEU A 285 11.63 12.29 -20.56
N MET A 286 10.52 12.15 -19.85
CA MET A 286 9.19 12.03 -20.48
C MET A 286 8.84 13.30 -21.28
N LYS A 287 9.10 14.49 -20.71
CA LYS A 287 8.88 15.76 -21.41
C LYS A 287 9.79 15.94 -22.64
N GLY A 288 11.04 15.45 -22.57
CA GLY A 288 11.97 15.41 -23.69
C GLY A 288 11.51 14.47 -24.80
N MET A 289 10.98 13.31 -24.47
CA MET A 289 10.43 12.35 -25.45
C MET A 289 9.16 12.88 -26.14
N GLU A 290 8.29 13.59 -25.42
CA GLU A 290 7.12 14.27 -26.02
C GLU A 290 7.55 15.34 -27.02
N HIS A 291 8.61 16.10 -26.74
CA HIS A 291 9.13 17.14 -27.66
C HIS A 291 9.74 16.54 -28.93
N ILE A 292 10.41 15.38 -28.83
CA ILE A 292 10.99 14.68 -30.00
C ILE A 292 9.86 14.07 -30.86
N GLY A 293 8.77 13.61 -30.25
CA GLY A 293 7.60 13.09 -30.97
C GLY A 293 6.85 14.15 -31.78
N THR A 294 6.79 15.39 -31.27
CA THR A 294 6.08 16.49 -31.94
C THR A 294 6.87 17.14 -33.08
N THR A 295 8.20 17.12 -33.04
CA THR A 295 9.05 17.68 -34.11
C THR A 295 9.17 16.77 -35.34
N ARG A 296 8.83 15.48 -35.25
CA ARG A 296 8.90 14.55 -36.39
C ARG A 296 7.71 14.65 -37.37
N ASN A 297 6.65 15.36 -36.98
CA ASN A 297 5.44 15.52 -37.81
C ASN A 297 5.38 16.83 -38.63
N GLN A 298 6.48 17.60 -38.70
CA GLN A 298 6.54 18.84 -39.49
C GLN A 298 7.59 18.81 -40.60
N ALA A 299 7.77 17.68 -41.29
CA ALA A 299 8.52 17.68 -42.54
C ALA A 299 7.60 18.12 -43.68
N PRO A 300 7.88 19.21 -44.44
CA PRO A 300 7.08 19.60 -45.57
C PRO A 300 7.22 18.58 -46.69
N ILE A 301 6.07 18.18 -47.26
CA ILE A 301 5.98 17.35 -48.45
C ILE A 301 6.50 18.18 -49.63
N PRO A 302 7.55 17.78 -50.37
CA PRO A 302 7.97 18.47 -51.58
C PRO A 302 6.91 18.30 -52.68
N ARG A 303 6.59 19.45 -53.33
CA ARG A 303 5.72 19.49 -54.49
C ARG A 303 6.45 18.95 -55.74
#